data_831eb27c468f857af928f74ce8b2851e
#
_entry.id   831eb27c468f857af928f74ce8b2851e
#
_cell.length_a   1.000
_cell.length_b   1.000
_cell.length_c   1.000
_cell.angle_alpha   90.00
_cell.angle_beta   90.00
_cell.angle_gamma   90.00
#
_symmetry.space_group_name_H-M   'P 1'
#
loop_
_entity.id
_entity.type
_entity.pdbx_description
1 polymer ?
#
loop_
_entity_poly.entity_id
_entity_poly.type
_entity_poly.pdbx_seq_one_letter_code
_entity_poly.pdbx_strand_id
1 'polypeptide(L)'
;MTKVRQLPEEWVYGEIEWAGLNRMEYVDGCDSNFGILKRDVDIAKRLAETKVKYGYPQTYRTSFAKNSNEAIWTIANILHGAGMLKSVTLAMQSMDQGVLQNIHRKNIKFDHFGELVKKYEAAGIPTYTELIMGLPGETLESYIAGVESNLNAGVSDGLFCYMNLRLPNTEQDKPEYVEKYGLRSVSMQAMLTHGTPNPDVVVERQEIIVETAAMPHADWKRAWLFSKVVEIFHAQGLLQQVAIHCHEANGVSYGEFYQSLMMWLTNWSGTLAGREYRGLRILLDGSLDGGSWDCVDHRLGDISWPPEEFAFARICCDLPRFYDEVEAFYDFWEVPIPRSVRDDQRQAIVGPEPGQERDFATRIVWWGRKGAAAKLRKEGLKT
;
A
#
# COMPACT_ATOMS: atom_id res chain seq x y z
N MET A 1 -11.50 -10.29 26.85
CA MET A 1 -10.80 -9.07 26.38
C MET A 1 -9.83 -8.63 27.46
N THR A 2 -8.56 -8.45 27.12
CA THR A 2 -7.56 -7.90 28.03
C THR A 2 -7.85 -6.40 28.24
N LYS A 3 -7.77 -5.95 29.49
CA LYS A 3 -7.97 -4.53 29.82
C LYS A 3 -6.86 -3.69 29.16
N VAL A 4 -7.22 -2.56 28.53
CA VAL A 4 -6.26 -1.61 27.97
C VAL A 4 -5.32 -1.14 29.09
N ARG A 5 -4.01 -1.24 28.87
CA ARG A 5 -2.98 -0.75 29.78
C ARG A 5 -2.50 0.61 29.29
N GLN A 6 -2.20 1.50 30.22
CA GLN A 6 -1.69 2.83 29.89
C GLN A 6 -0.40 3.05 30.67
N LEU A 7 0.61 3.57 29.99
CA LEU A 7 1.79 4.12 30.66
C LEU A 7 1.43 5.45 31.35
N PRO A 8 2.07 5.83 32.45
CA PRO A 8 1.92 7.17 33.03
C PRO A 8 2.19 8.27 32.00
N GLU A 9 1.39 9.33 32.02
CA GLU A 9 1.53 10.42 31.04
C GLU A 9 2.88 11.12 31.15
N GLU A 10 3.40 11.30 32.36
CA GLU A 10 4.74 11.87 32.56
C GLU A 10 5.85 11.08 31.88
N TRP A 11 5.71 9.75 31.75
CA TRP A 11 6.68 8.93 31.04
C TRP A 11 6.58 9.16 29.53
N VAL A 12 5.37 9.14 29.00
CA VAL A 12 5.14 9.38 27.55
C VAL A 12 5.63 10.78 27.17
N TYR A 13 5.33 11.79 27.99
CA TYR A 13 5.80 13.16 27.74
C TYR A 13 7.30 13.30 27.88
N GLY A 14 7.92 12.56 28.82
CA GLY A 14 9.38 12.48 28.96
C GLY A 14 10.07 11.88 27.74
N GLU A 15 9.51 10.81 27.16
CA GLU A 15 10.02 10.20 25.92
C GLU A 15 9.87 11.15 24.72
N ILE A 16 8.76 11.85 24.60
CA ILE A 16 8.54 12.85 23.54
C ILE A 16 9.55 14.00 23.66
N GLU A 17 9.74 14.53 24.87
CA GLU A 17 10.75 15.59 25.13
C GLU A 17 12.15 15.10 24.83
N TRP A 18 12.50 13.88 25.23
CA TRP A 18 13.79 13.25 24.96
C TRP A 18 14.03 13.13 23.44
N ALA A 19 13.01 12.70 22.66
CA ALA A 19 13.09 12.60 21.21
C ALA A 19 13.37 13.98 20.57
N GLY A 20 12.73 15.03 21.03
CA GLY A 20 12.99 16.39 20.59
C GLY A 20 14.41 16.88 20.89
N LEU A 21 14.86 16.71 22.14
CA LEU A 21 16.21 17.08 22.61
C LEU A 21 17.32 16.34 21.85
N ASN A 22 17.12 15.05 21.55
CA ASN A 22 18.10 14.21 20.86
C ASN A 22 17.96 14.25 19.33
N ARG A 23 17.11 15.14 18.81
CA ARG A 23 16.93 15.37 17.36
C ARG A 23 16.56 14.09 16.60
N MET A 24 15.64 13.30 17.17
CA MET A 24 15.13 12.10 16.51
C MET A 24 14.31 12.52 15.29
N GLU A 25 14.70 12.07 14.11
CA GLU A 25 13.97 12.42 12.88
C GLU A 25 12.64 11.68 12.80
N TYR A 26 12.62 10.43 13.19
CA TYR A 26 11.49 9.54 13.07
C TYR A 26 11.17 8.87 14.40
N VAL A 27 9.91 8.96 14.81
CA VAL A 27 9.40 8.30 16.03
C VAL A 27 8.21 7.43 15.65
N ASP A 28 8.24 6.17 16.07
CA ASP A 28 7.13 5.23 15.89
C ASP A 28 6.43 5.02 17.24
N GLY A 29 5.14 5.33 17.30
CA GLY A 29 4.29 5.09 18.46
C GLY A 29 3.90 3.62 18.52
N CYS A 30 4.36 2.90 19.55
CA CYS A 30 4.07 1.48 19.76
C CYS A 30 2.63 1.21 20.25
N ASP A 31 1.68 2.06 19.90
CA ASP A 31 0.26 1.86 20.16
C ASP A 31 -0.43 1.28 18.91
N SER A 32 -1.13 0.16 19.06
CA SER A 32 -1.86 -0.48 17.98
C SER A 32 -3.23 0.15 17.67
N ASN A 33 -3.69 1.11 18.51
CA ASN A 33 -5.00 1.74 18.39
C ASN A 33 -4.98 3.21 18.89
N PHE A 34 -4.00 3.99 18.46
CA PHE A 34 -3.86 5.38 18.83
C PHE A 34 -5.10 6.21 18.44
N GLY A 35 -5.61 7.02 19.33
CA GLY A 35 -6.85 7.77 19.16
C GLY A 35 -8.08 7.12 19.82
N ILE A 36 -7.91 5.96 20.50
CA ILE A 36 -9.00 5.34 21.28
C ILE A 36 -9.18 5.96 22.67
N LEU A 37 -8.12 6.53 23.23
CA LEU A 37 -8.11 7.15 24.53
C LEU A 37 -8.20 8.67 24.42
N LYS A 38 -8.91 9.32 25.36
CA LYS A 38 -9.04 10.79 25.36
C LYS A 38 -7.68 11.51 25.42
N ARG A 39 -6.72 10.95 26.16
CA ARG A 39 -5.38 11.50 26.34
C ARG A 39 -4.53 11.48 25.03
N ASP A 40 -4.91 10.68 24.05
CA ASP A 40 -4.15 10.58 22.81
C ASP A 40 -4.13 11.90 22.03
N VAL A 41 -5.18 12.71 22.19
CA VAL A 41 -5.21 14.08 21.66
C VAL A 41 -4.15 14.97 22.34
N ASP A 42 -3.96 14.83 23.65
CA ASP A 42 -2.98 15.63 24.39
C ASP A 42 -1.54 15.14 24.11
N ILE A 43 -1.35 13.85 23.87
CA ILE A 43 -0.09 13.29 23.36
C ILE A 43 0.24 13.90 21.99
N ALA A 44 -0.72 13.97 21.06
CA ALA A 44 -0.53 14.59 19.75
C ALA A 44 -0.16 16.08 19.84
N LYS A 45 -0.80 16.84 20.75
CA LYS A 45 -0.44 18.23 21.03
C LYS A 45 1.00 18.33 21.55
N ARG A 46 1.37 17.46 22.50
CA ARG A 46 2.72 17.44 23.07
C ARG A 46 3.79 17.17 22.03
N LEU A 47 3.52 16.24 21.08
CA LEU A 47 4.40 15.98 19.94
C LEU A 47 4.59 17.25 19.08
N ALA A 48 3.48 17.92 18.73
CA ALA A 48 3.53 19.14 17.94
C ALA A 48 4.28 20.28 18.66
N GLU A 49 4.02 20.50 19.95
CA GLU A 49 4.73 21.48 20.79
C GLU A 49 6.22 21.18 20.88
N THR A 50 6.59 19.91 21.03
CA THR A 50 7.99 19.48 21.10
C THR A 50 8.70 19.77 19.78
N LYS A 51 8.04 19.51 18.64
CA LYS A 51 8.59 19.85 17.33
C LYS A 51 8.76 21.36 17.14
N VAL A 52 7.81 22.17 17.57
CA VAL A 52 7.94 23.63 17.54
C VAL A 52 9.13 24.09 18.38
N LYS A 53 9.34 23.51 19.56
CA LYS A 53 10.40 23.87 20.49
C LYS A 53 11.80 23.47 20.02
N TYR A 54 11.96 22.27 19.45
CA TYR A 54 13.27 21.67 19.15
C TYR A 54 13.52 21.46 17.66
N GLY A 55 12.50 21.62 16.79
CA GLY A 55 12.55 21.25 15.39
C GLY A 55 12.39 19.73 15.14
N TYR A 56 12.25 18.93 16.17
CA TYR A 56 12.17 17.47 16.14
C TYR A 56 11.09 16.96 17.14
N PRO A 57 10.56 15.74 16.93
CA PRO A 57 10.81 14.83 15.80
C PRO A 57 10.23 15.36 14.47
N GLN A 58 10.83 14.97 13.36
CA GLN A 58 10.35 15.39 12.03
C GLN A 58 9.06 14.66 11.64
N THR A 59 9.00 13.37 11.94
CA THR A 59 7.87 12.50 11.57
C THR A 59 7.45 11.66 12.78
N TYR A 60 6.14 11.55 12.96
CA TYR A 60 5.53 10.60 13.89
C TYR A 60 4.65 9.63 13.13
N ARG A 61 4.87 8.33 13.31
CA ARG A 61 4.05 7.25 12.79
C ARG A 61 3.36 6.54 13.94
N THR A 62 2.14 6.09 13.72
CA THR A 62 1.40 5.26 14.67
C THR A 62 0.31 4.48 13.95
N SER A 63 -0.14 3.39 14.57
CA SER A 63 -1.33 2.66 14.11
C SER A 63 -2.56 3.30 14.71
N PHE A 64 -3.35 4.01 13.90
CA PHE A 64 -4.60 4.61 14.37
C PHE A 64 -5.64 3.54 14.72
N ALA A 65 -6.53 3.89 15.64
CA ALA A 65 -7.67 3.04 15.98
C ALA A 65 -8.55 2.78 14.73
N LYS A 66 -9.03 1.54 14.61
CA LYS A 66 -9.65 1.01 13.38
C LYS A 66 -10.94 1.72 12.97
N ASN A 67 -11.69 2.28 13.94
CA ASN A 67 -12.89 3.04 13.65
C ASN A 67 -12.54 4.52 13.78
N SER A 68 -12.46 5.23 12.65
CA SER A 68 -12.22 6.67 12.64
C SER A 68 -13.30 7.37 13.47
N ASN A 69 -12.86 8.17 14.43
CA ASN A 69 -13.69 8.96 15.31
C ASN A 69 -13.19 10.42 15.36
N GLU A 70 -13.90 11.29 16.08
CA GLU A 70 -13.54 12.71 16.20
C GLU A 70 -12.15 12.92 16.83
N ALA A 71 -11.72 12.02 17.72
CA ALA A 71 -10.39 12.08 18.32
C ALA A 71 -9.29 11.84 17.26
N ILE A 72 -9.45 10.83 16.39
CA ILE A 72 -8.50 10.56 15.30
C ILE A 72 -8.44 11.72 14.31
N TRP A 73 -9.59 12.31 13.97
CA TRP A 73 -9.65 13.50 13.15
C TRP A 73 -8.88 14.68 13.77
N THR A 74 -9.09 14.93 15.06
CA THR A 74 -8.38 15.99 15.81
C THR A 74 -6.88 15.74 15.85
N ILE A 75 -6.45 14.49 16.15
CA ILE A 75 -5.05 14.08 16.18
C ILE A 75 -4.41 14.28 14.80
N ALA A 76 -5.08 13.82 13.75
CA ALA A 76 -4.58 13.94 12.37
C ALA A 76 -4.35 15.40 11.96
N ASN A 77 -5.29 16.30 12.31
CA ASN A 77 -5.14 17.73 12.03
C ASN A 77 -3.98 18.35 12.80
N ILE A 78 -3.81 18.03 14.09
CA ILE A 78 -2.69 18.51 14.91
C ILE A 78 -1.36 18.08 14.31
N LEU A 79 -1.19 16.79 14.04
CA LEU A 79 0.06 16.23 13.52
C LEU A 79 0.34 16.68 12.07
N HIS A 80 -0.71 16.80 11.23
CA HIS A 80 -0.59 17.31 9.88
C HIS A 80 -0.19 18.79 9.88
N GLY A 81 -0.86 19.62 10.68
CA GLY A 81 -0.53 21.05 10.85
C GLY A 81 0.90 21.27 11.33
N ALA A 82 1.44 20.36 12.14
CA ALA A 82 2.84 20.35 12.57
C ALA A 82 3.80 19.75 11.51
N GLY A 83 3.30 19.28 10.38
CA GLY A 83 4.10 18.62 9.34
C GLY A 83 4.74 17.30 9.79
N MET A 84 4.11 16.60 10.76
CA MET A 84 4.63 15.35 11.33
C MET A 84 3.93 14.11 10.79
N LEU A 85 2.74 14.25 10.20
CA LEU A 85 1.90 13.15 9.75
C LEU A 85 2.19 12.80 8.29
N LYS A 86 2.54 11.56 8.00
CA LYS A 86 2.63 11.06 6.62
C LYS A 86 1.26 10.75 6.04
N SER A 87 0.43 10.03 6.77
CA SER A 87 -0.91 9.60 6.32
C SER A 87 -1.74 9.02 7.46
N VAL A 88 -3.04 8.90 7.26
CA VAL A 88 -3.98 8.23 8.17
C VAL A 88 -4.44 6.92 7.58
N THR A 89 -4.41 5.84 8.38
CA THR A 89 -4.88 4.52 7.95
C THR A 89 -6.40 4.44 8.07
N LEU A 90 -7.06 4.06 6.99
CA LEU A 90 -8.48 3.71 6.95
C LEU A 90 -8.61 2.22 6.56
N ALA A 91 -8.13 1.32 7.45
CA ALA A 91 -8.00 -0.11 7.14
C ALA A 91 -9.34 -0.83 7.03
N MET A 92 -9.67 -1.32 5.83
CA MET A 92 -10.90 -2.09 5.56
C MET A 92 -10.71 -3.60 5.67
N GLN A 93 -9.53 -4.12 5.38
CA GLN A 93 -9.10 -5.53 5.35
C GLN A 93 -9.85 -6.41 4.33
N SER A 94 -11.16 -6.34 4.25
CA SER A 94 -12.02 -6.86 3.20
C SER A 94 -13.26 -5.98 3.07
N MET A 95 -13.88 -5.98 1.91
CA MET A 95 -15.17 -5.31 1.67
C MET A 95 -16.33 -6.29 1.71
N ASP A 96 -16.07 -7.60 1.76
CA ASP A 96 -17.09 -8.64 1.85
C ASP A 96 -17.56 -8.84 3.28
N GLN A 97 -18.88 -8.74 3.51
CA GLN A 97 -19.47 -8.86 4.85
C GLN A 97 -19.37 -10.28 5.41
N GLY A 98 -19.43 -11.31 4.56
CA GLY A 98 -19.27 -12.71 4.96
C GLY A 98 -17.83 -12.98 5.43
N VAL A 99 -16.85 -12.46 4.68
CA VAL A 99 -15.43 -12.53 5.06
C VAL A 99 -15.19 -11.82 6.39
N LEU A 100 -15.73 -10.61 6.58
CA LEU A 100 -15.61 -9.87 7.83
C LEU A 100 -16.22 -10.61 9.02
N GLN A 101 -17.37 -11.28 8.82
CA GLN A 101 -17.96 -12.14 9.87
C GLN A 101 -17.06 -13.31 10.22
N ASN A 102 -16.45 -13.96 9.23
CA ASN A 102 -15.56 -15.09 9.44
C ASN A 102 -14.31 -14.73 10.25
N ILE A 103 -13.81 -13.51 10.12
CA ILE A 103 -12.66 -13.00 10.89
C ILE A 103 -13.08 -12.17 12.12
N HIS A 104 -14.35 -12.21 12.51
CA HIS A 104 -14.91 -11.47 13.64
C HIS A 104 -14.61 -9.96 13.65
N ARG A 105 -14.66 -9.34 12.47
CA ARG A 105 -14.39 -7.93 12.29
C ARG A 105 -15.64 -7.14 11.90
N LYS A 106 -15.73 -5.93 12.42
CA LYS A 106 -16.69 -4.92 11.98
C LYS A 106 -15.92 -3.76 11.36
N ASN A 107 -16.19 -3.48 10.09
CA ASN A 107 -15.64 -2.30 9.42
C ASN A 107 -16.53 -1.07 9.62
N ILE A 108 -15.98 0.10 9.29
CA ILE A 108 -16.75 1.31 9.01
C ILE A 108 -17.73 0.98 7.87
N LYS A 109 -18.96 1.49 7.94
CA LYS A 109 -19.92 1.35 6.83
C LYS A 109 -19.34 1.99 5.57
N PHE A 110 -19.57 1.37 4.43
CA PHE A 110 -18.99 1.79 3.15
C PHE A 110 -19.27 3.26 2.80
N ASP A 111 -20.54 3.70 2.97
CA ASP A 111 -20.92 5.10 2.69
C ASP A 111 -20.11 6.08 3.56
N HIS A 112 -19.94 5.75 4.84
CA HIS A 112 -19.15 6.56 5.76
C HIS A 112 -17.64 6.51 5.45
N PHE A 113 -17.14 5.40 4.91
CA PHE A 113 -15.76 5.30 4.46
C PHE A 113 -15.45 6.29 3.32
N GLY A 114 -16.30 6.33 2.29
CA GLY A 114 -16.16 7.29 1.18
C GLY A 114 -16.25 8.76 1.65
N GLU A 115 -17.14 9.07 2.60
CA GLU A 115 -17.21 10.40 3.22
C GLU A 115 -15.92 10.76 3.97
N LEU A 116 -15.34 9.81 4.70
CA LEU A 116 -14.08 10.01 5.41
C LEU A 116 -12.91 10.25 4.44
N VAL A 117 -12.79 9.46 3.37
CA VAL A 117 -11.76 9.67 2.35
C VAL A 117 -11.83 11.09 1.81
N LYS A 118 -13.02 11.54 1.38
CA LYS A 118 -13.24 12.90 0.88
C LYS A 118 -12.95 13.99 1.94
N LYS A 119 -13.32 13.75 3.21
CA LYS A 119 -13.08 14.67 4.33
C LYS A 119 -11.57 14.88 4.55
N TYR A 120 -10.78 13.80 4.55
CA TYR A 120 -9.34 13.88 4.70
C TYR A 120 -8.67 14.52 3.46
N GLU A 121 -9.13 14.18 2.26
CA GLU A 121 -8.65 14.78 1.02
C GLU A 121 -8.87 16.29 0.99
N ALA A 122 -10.08 16.76 1.33
CA ALA A 122 -10.42 18.18 1.42
C ALA A 122 -9.54 18.95 2.43
N ALA A 123 -9.06 18.28 3.48
CA ALA A 123 -8.13 18.83 4.45
C ALA A 123 -6.65 18.72 4.03
N GLY A 124 -6.36 18.12 2.87
CA GLY A 124 -5.00 17.86 2.41
C GLY A 124 -4.26 16.79 3.22
N ILE A 125 -4.98 16.00 4.03
CA ILE A 125 -4.41 14.94 4.86
C ILE A 125 -4.40 13.64 4.04
N PRO A 126 -3.22 13.08 3.73
CA PRO A 126 -3.14 11.82 2.99
C PRO A 126 -3.77 10.66 3.78
N THR A 127 -4.50 9.80 3.07
CA THR A 127 -5.04 8.56 3.63
C THR A 127 -4.54 7.35 2.86
N TYR A 128 -4.54 6.20 3.52
CA TYR A 128 -4.36 4.93 2.84
C TYR A 128 -5.30 3.87 3.41
N THR A 129 -5.60 2.87 2.60
CA THR A 129 -6.38 1.71 3.02
C THR A 129 -5.58 0.43 2.84
N GLU A 130 -5.97 -0.58 3.59
CA GLU A 130 -5.33 -1.89 3.61
C GLU A 130 -6.38 -2.96 3.34
N LEU A 131 -6.08 -3.83 2.39
CA LEU A 131 -6.82 -5.07 2.14
C LEU A 131 -5.91 -6.26 2.47
N ILE A 132 -6.50 -7.33 2.97
CA ILE A 132 -5.80 -8.58 3.23
C ILE A 132 -6.37 -9.64 2.29
N MET A 133 -5.53 -10.17 1.43
CA MET A 133 -5.88 -11.18 0.44
C MET A 133 -5.87 -12.59 1.05
N GLY A 134 -6.83 -13.41 0.65
CA GLY A 134 -6.90 -14.81 1.09
C GLY A 134 -7.48 -15.00 2.48
N LEU A 135 -8.36 -14.10 2.91
CA LEU A 135 -9.13 -14.27 4.13
C LEU A 135 -10.16 -15.40 4.00
N PRO A 136 -10.55 -16.05 5.12
CA PRO A 136 -11.52 -17.14 5.11
C PRO A 136 -12.87 -16.77 4.51
N GLY A 137 -13.25 -17.45 3.43
CA GLY A 137 -14.50 -17.21 2.70
C GLY A 137 -14.38 -16.22 1.56
N GLU A 138 -13.23 -15.57 1.38
CA GLU A 138 -12.98 -14.66 0.25
C GLU A 138 -12.70 -15.45 -1.03
N THR A 139 -13.35 -15.09 -2.13
CA THR A 139 -13.08 -15.61 -3.49
C THR A 139 -12.23 -14.60 -4.27
N LEU A 140 -11.69 -15.02 -5.43
CA LEU A 140 -11.02 -14.10 -6.35
C LEU A 140 -11.94 -12.94 -6.76
N GLU A 141 -13.18 -13.25 -7.07
CA GLU A 141 -14.18 -12.27 -7.51
C GLU A 141 -14.52 -11.27 -6.40
N SER A 142 -14.74 -11.77 -5.15
CA SER A 142 -15.03 -10.88 -4.02
C SER A 142 -13.83 -10.00 -3.64
N TYR A 143 -12.59 -10.53 -3.81
CA TYR A 143 -11.38 -9.76 -3.61
C TYR A 143 -11.23 -8.63 -4.65
N ILE A 144 -11.40 -8.95 -5.94
CA ILE A 144 -11.37 -7.96 -7.03
C ILE A 144 -12.44 -6.88 -6.81
N ALA A 145 -13.67 -7.28 -6.48
CA ALA A 145 -14.75 -6.35 -6.15
C ALA A 145 -14.43 -5.48 -4.93
N GLY A 146 -13.70 -6.03 -3.94
CA GLY A 146 -13.22 -5.29 -2.77
C GLY A 146 -12.20 -4.21 -3.14
N VAL A 147 -11.23 -4.54 -3.99
CA VAL A 147 -10.28 -3.57 -4.56
C VAL A 147 -11.03 -2.48 -5.32
N GLU A 148 -11.92 -2.86 -6.22
CA GLU A 148 -12.74 -1.93 -7.01
C GLU A 148 -13.57 -0.99 -6.13
N SER A 149 -14.19 -1.51 -5.08
CA SER A 149 -14.96 -0.71 -4.13
C SER A 149 -14.12 0.39 -3.46
N ASN A 150 -12.86 0.10 -3.13
CA ASN A 150 -11.95 1.10 -2.57
C ASN A 150 -11.58 2.18 -3.60
N LEU A 151 -11.33 1.80 -4.86
CA LEU A 151 -11.04 2.74 -5.94
C LEU A 151 -12.25 3.64 -6.22
N ASN A 152 -13.46 3.07 -6.24
CA ASN A 152 -14.72 3.81 -6.39
C ASN A 152 -14.99 4.79 -5.23
N ALA A 153 -14.50 4.49 -4.03
CA ALA A 153 -14.57 5.41 -2.88
C ALA A 153 -13.56 6.57 -2.97
N GLY A 154 -12.71 6.60 -4.00
CA GLY A 154 -11.71 7.65 -4.22
C GLY A 154 -10.34 7.35 -3.60
N VAL A 155 -10.08 6.11 -3.17
CA VAL A 155 -8.74 5.70 -2.72
C VAL A 155 -7.85 5.51 -3.94
N SER A 156 -7.27 6.60 -4.43
CA SER A 156 -6.49 6.58 -5.67
C SER A 156 -5.02 6.20 -5.48
N ASP A 157 -4.38 6.69 -4.41
CA ASP A 157 -2.92 6.57 -4.25
C ASP A 157 -2.48 5.74 -3.05
N GLY A 158 -3.37 5.31 -2.20
CA GLY A 158 -3.03 4.70 -0.90
C GLY A 158 -3.69 3.35 -0.70
N LEU A 159 -3.68 2.48 -1.70
CA LEU A 159 -4.15 1.11 -1.57
C LEU A 159 -2.95 0.19 -1.32
N PHE A 160 -3.03 -0.60 -0.25
CA PHE A 160 -2.06 -1.64 0.09
C PHE A 160 -2.76 -2.99 0.20
N CYS A 161 -2.21 -3.97 -0.48
CA CYS A 161 -2.73 -5.33 -0.51
C CYS A 161 -1.74 -6.28 0.17
N TYR A 162 -2.10 -6.77 1.34
CA TYR A 162 -1.28 -7.67 2.13
C TYR A 162 -1.71 -9.13 1.97
N MET A 163 -0.76 -10.03 2.09
CA MET A 163 -1.02 -11.47 2.19
C MET A 163 -1.52 -11.80 3.60
N ASN A 164 -2.44 -12.74 3.71
CA ASN A 164 -2.93 -13.21 5.00
C ASN A 164 -1.87 -14.06 5.71
N LEU A 165 -1.44 -13.60 6.88
CA LEU A 165 -0.47 -14.28 7.73
C LEU A 165 -1.18 -15.21 8.73
N ARG A 166 -0.77 -16.46 8.79
CA ARG A 166 -1.14 -17.38 9.86
C ARG A 166 -0.22 -17.13 11.04
N LEU A 167 -0.66 -16.30 11.97
CA LEU A 167 0.13 -15.94 13.15
C LEU A 167 -0.10 -16.94 14.28
N PRO A 168 0.95 -17.37 15.01
CA PRO A 168 0.83 -18.24 16.16
C PRO A 168 -0.13 -17.66 17.22
N ASN A 169 -0.87 -18.54 17.90
CA ASN A 169 -1.83 -18.21 18.95
C ASN A 169 -3.04 -17.37 18.51
N THR A 170 -3.25 -17.17 17.21
CA THR A 170 -4.47 -16.56 16.70
C THR A 170 -5.56 -17.61 16.48
N GLU A 171 -6.77 -17.15 16.16
CA GLU A 171 -7.87 -18.07 15.81
C GLU A 171 -7.58 -18.83 14.52
N GLN A 172 -6.95 -18.21 13.54
CA GLN A 172 -6.54 -18.84 12.28
C GLN A 172 -5.45 -19.90 12.43
N ASP A 173 -4.81 -19.99 13.60
CA ASP A 173 -3.80 -21.02 13.91
C ASP A 173 -4.41 -22.28 14.56
N LYS A 174 -5.66 -22.22 14.99
CA LYS A 174 -6.34 -23.36 15.62
C LYS A 174 -6.70 -24.41 14.58
N PRO A 175 -6.44 -25.73 14.88
CA PRO A 175 -6.74 -26.81 13.95
C PRO A 175 -8.19 -26.82 13.43
N GLU A 176 -9.16 -26.59 14.31
CA GLU A 176 -10.58 -26.53 13.94
C GLU A 176 -10.93 -25.38 12.99
N TYR A 177 -10.22 -24.27 13.10
CA TYR A 177 -10.40 -23.12 12.19
C TYR A 177 -9.76 -23.41 10.83
N VAL A 178 -8.55 -23.99 10.84
CA VAL A 178 -7.84 -24.44 9.64
C VAL A 178 -8.68 -25.44 8.84
N GLU A 179 -9.24 -26.44 9.50
CA GLU A 179 -10.11 -27.45 8.89
C GLU A 179 -11.39 -26.82 8.33
N LYS A 180 -12.07 -25.99 9.14
CA LYS A 180 -13.33 -25.35 8.77
C LYS A 180 -13.24 -24.54 7.48
N TYR A 181 -12.15 -23.82 7.30
CA TYR A 181 -11.98 -22.91 6.15
C TYR A 181 -11.02 -23.45 5.09
N GLY A 182 -10.51 -24.68 5.25
CA GLY A 182 -9.58 -25.31 4.32
C GLY A 182 -8.29 -24.52 4.12
N LEU A 183 -7.74 -23.96 5.22
CA LEU A 183 -6.57 -23.09 5.11
C LEU A 183 -5.31 -23.93 4.83
N ARG A 184 -4.58 -23.56 3.78
CA ARG A 184 -3.25 -24.07 3.49
C ARG A 184 -2.24 -22.93 3.52
N SER A 185 -1.22 -23.07 4.36
CA SER A 185 -0.12 -22.10 4.42
C SER A 185 1.17 -22.65 3.84
N VAL A 186 2.04 -21.75 3.44
CA VAL A 186 3.42 -22.01 3.01
C VAL A 186 4.34 -21.13 3.84
N SER A 187 5.43 -21.72 4.33
CA SER A 187 6.48 -20.96 5.02
C SER A 187 7.31 -20.20 4.01
N MET A 188 7.23 -18.88 4.03
CA MET A 188 7.97 -17.98 3.16
C MET A 188 8.96 -17.13 3.96
N GLN A 189 10.02 -16.66 3.32
CA GLN A 189 10.87 -15.64 3.92
C GLN A 189 10.08 -14.35 4.17
N ALA A 190 10.31 -13.70 5.30
CA ALA A 190 9.77 -12.36 5.53
C ALA A 190 10.37 -11.38 4.52
N MET A 191 9.52 -10.55 3.92
CA MET A 191 9.96 -9.57 2.94
C MET A 191 10.81 -8.49 3.62
N LEU A 192 12.03 -8.28 3.12
CA LEU A 192 12.89 -7.18 3.55
C LEU A 192 12.50 -5.92 2.76
N THR A 193 11.90 -4.95 3.46
CA THR A 193 11.47 -3.69 2.83
C THR A 193 12.52 -2.60 3.05
N HIS A 194 13.11 -2.14 1.96
CA HIS A 194 14.13 -1.08 1.92
C HIS A 194 15.36 -1.33 2.82
N GLY A 195 15.60 -2.58 3.19
CA GLY A 195 16.78 -2.97 3.93
C GLY A 195 17.87 -3.51 3.01
N THR A 196 19.12 -3.43 3.45
CA THR A 196 20.25 -4.07 2.76
C THR A 196 20.24 -5.57 3.07
N PRO A 197 20.15 -6.46 2.07
CA PRO A 197 20.29 -7.89 2.31
C PRO A 197 21.60 -8.22 3.02
N ASN A 198 21.53 -8.97 4.10
CA ASN A 198 22.70 -9.38 4.86
C ASN A 198 22.69 -10.91 5.03
N PRO A 199 23.63 -11.64 4.40
CA PRO A 199 23.68 -13.09 4.45
C PRO A 199 24.02 -13.65 5.86
N ASP A 200 24.55 -12.80 6.75
CA ASP A 200 24.93 -13.22 8.11
C ASP A 200 23.77 -13.12 9.12
N VAL A 201 22.62 -12.62 8.70
CA VAL A 201 21.43 -12.53 9.56
C VAL A 201 20.54 -13.74 9.38
N VAL A 202 19.98 -14.22 10.49
CA VAL A 202 18.97 -15.29 10.46
C VAL A 202 17.75 -14.82 9.68
N VAL A 203 17.38 -15.57 8.67
CA VAL A 203 16.22 -15.27 7.84
C VAL A 203 14.94 -15.55 8.63
N GLU A 204 14.15 -14.52 8.85
CA GLU A 204 12.81 -14.67 9.40
C GLU A 204 11.87 -15.30 8.37
N ARG A 205 10.98 -16.18 8.86
CA ARG A 205 9.97 -16.84 8.02
C ARG A 205 8.58 -16.60 8.56
N GLN A 206 7.63 -16.53 7.66
CA GLN A 206 6.22 -16.27 7.95
C GLN A 206 5.35 -17.34 7.29
N GLU A 207 4.34 -17.81 8.00
CA GLU A 207 3.33 -18.70 7.45
C GLU A 207 2.29 -17.87 6.69
N ILE A 208 2.33 -17.96 5.36
CA ILE A 208 1.40 -17.24 4.47
C ILE A 208 0.28 -18.20 4.07
N ILE A 209 -0.97 -17.82 4.25
CA ILE A 209 -2.12 -18.57 3.76
C ILE A 209 -2.21 -18.35 2.24
N VAL A 210 -2.04 -19.43 1.48
CA VAL A 210 -1.98 -19.42 0.01
C VAL A 210 -3.15 -20.15 -0.65
N GLU A 211 -4.06 -20.69 0.16
CA GLU A 211 -5.28 -21.35 -0.29
C GLU A 211 -6.30 -21.38 0.83
N THR A 212 -7.56 -21.25 0.48
CA THR A 212 -8.72 -21.48 1.36
C THR A 212 -9.76 -22.30 0.60
N ALA A 213 -10.78 -22.82 1.28
CA ALA A 213 -11.90 -23.49 0.63
C ALA A 213 -12.62 -22.63 -0.41
N ALA A 214 -12.61 -21.29 -0.24
CA ALA A 214 -13.25 -20.34 -1.16
C ALA A 214 -12.29 -19.79 -2.24
N MET A 215 -10.99 -19.78 -2.00
CA MET A 215 -9.96 -19.27 -2.90
C MET A 215 -8.90 -20.36 -3.16
N PRO A 216 -9.05 -21.19 -4.20
CA PRO A 216 -8.02 -22.14 -4.62
C PRO A 216 -6.66 -21.48 -4.87
N HIS A 217 -5.59 -22.24 -4.71
CA HIS A 217 -4.21 -21.74 -4.87
C HIS A 217 -3.95 -20.98 -6.18
N ALA A 218 -4.53 -21.45 -7.29
CA ALA A 218 -4.40 -20.76 -8.58
C ALA A 218 -5.05 -19.38 -8.57
N ASP A 219 -6.21 -19.24 -7.92
CA ASP A 219 -6.91 -17.97 -7.79
C ASP A 219 -6.22 -17.04 -6.79
N TRP A 220 -5.62 -17.59 -5.73
CA TRP A 220 -4.77 -16.83 -4.82
C TRP A 220 -3.57 -16.20 -5.54
N LYS A 221 -2.89 -16.95 -6.43
CA LYS A 221 -1.80 -16.41 -7.28
C LYS A 221 -2.30 -15.31 -8.22
N ARG A 222 -3.49 -15.48 -8.80
CA ARG A 222 -4.12 -14.45 -9.65
C ARG A 222 -4.47 -13.20 -8.85
N ALA A 223 -5.02 -13.35 -7.64
CA ALA A 223 -5.33 -12.24 -6.73
C ALA A 223 -4.06 -11.46 -6.35
N TRP A 224 -2.96 -12.15 -6.05
CA TRP A 224 -1.68 -11.51 -5.76
C TRP A 224 -1.16 -10.71 -6.95
N LEU A 225 -1.16 -11.29 -8.15
CA LEU A 225 -0.72 -10.58 -9.36
C LEU A 225 -1.64 -9.39 -9.68
N PHE A 226 -2.95 -9.55 -9.51
CA PHE A 226 -3.92 -8.48 -9.68
C PHE A 226 -3.64 -7.31 -8.72
N SER A 227 -3.39 -7.61 -7.44
CA SER A 227 -3.05 -6.56 -6.48
C SER A 227 -1.78 -5.81 -6.86
N LYS A 228 -0.73 -6.52 -7.32
CA LYS A 228 0.50 -5.86 -7.77
C LYS A 228 0.29 -5.00 -9.01
N VAL A 229 -0.54 -5.43 -9.95
CA VAL A 229 -0.90 -4.63 -11.13
C VAL A 229 -1.66 -3.36 -10.71
N VAL A 230 -2.63 -3.46 -9.81
CA VAL A 230 -3.35 -2.29 -9.30
C VAL A 230 -2.41 -1.36 -8.53
N GLU A 231 -1.53 -1.89 -7.67
CA GLU A 231 -0.56 -1.08 -6.93
C GLU A 231 0.41 -0.34 -7.86
N ILE A 232 0.93 -0.98 -8.91
CA ILE A 232 1.86 -0.39 -9.88
C ILE A 232 1.16 0.62 -10.79
N PHE A 233 0.07 0.23 -11.41
CA PHE A 233 -0.52 1.01 -12.50
C PHE A 233 -1.61 1.98 -12.05
N HIS A 234 -2.28 1.73 -10.90
CA HIS A 234 -3.21 2.68 -10.30
C HIS A 234 -2.58 3.48 -9.16
N ALA A 235 -2.24 2.81 -8.05
CA ALA A 235 -1.84 3.50 -6.83
C ALA A 235 -0.51 4.28 -6.99
N GLN A 236 0.44 3.78 -7.78
CA GLN A 236 1.67 4.50 -8.12
C GLN A 236 1.54 5.38 -9.38
N GLY A 237 0.40 5.31 -10.08
CA GLY A 237 -0.04 6.30 -11.05
C GLY A 237 0.37 6.07 -12.51
N LEU A 238 0.99 4.93 -12.89
CA LEU A 238 1.44 4.70 -14.27
C LEU A 238 0.32 4.71 -15.32
N LEU A 239 -0.92 4.27 -14.96
CA LEU A 239 -2.10 4.31 -15.84
C LEU A 239 -3.36 4.81 -15.10
N GLN A 240 -3.20 5.48 -13.97
CA GLN A 240 -4.30 5.90 -13.10
C GLN A 240 -5.31 6.79 -13.82
N GLN A 241 -4.85 7.81 -14.55
CA GLN A 241 -5.73 8.77 -15.22
C GLN A 241 -6.51 8.09 -16.36
N VAL A 242 -5.86 7.17 -17.07
CA VAL A 242 -6.50 6.36 -18.11
C VAL A 242 -7.59 5.47 -17.50
N ALA A 243 -7.28 4.76 -16.40
CA ALA A 243 -8.24 3.89 -15.72
C ALA A 243 -9.46 4.68 -15.18
N ILE A 244 -9.21 5.87 -14.58
CA ILE A 244 -10.28 6.76 -14.11
C ILE A 244 -11.15 7.22 -15.29
N HIS A 245 -10.55 7.66 -16.40
CA HIS A 245 -11.30 8.06 -17.59
C HIS A 245 -12.16 6.92 -18.15
N CYS A 246 -11.60 5.71 -18.26
CA CYS A 246 -12.35 4.54 -18.73
C CYS A 246 -13.53 4.21 -17.81
N HIS A 247 -13.34 4.37 -16.51
CA HIS A 247 -14.41 4.17 -15.54
C HIS A 247 -15.51 5.24 -15.65
N GLU A 248 -15.15 6.52 -15.61
CA GLU A 248 -16.10 7.63 -15.55
C GLU A 248 -16.81 7.89 -16.89
N ALA A 249 -16.08 7.82 -18.00
CA ALA A 249 -16.60 8.17 -19.32
C ALA A 249 -17.17 6.98 -20.10
N ASN A 250 -16.64 5.78 -19.88
CA ASN A 250 -17.00 4.57 -20.64
C ASN A 250 -17.73 3.52 -19.80
N GLY A 251 -17.87 3.71 -18.47
CA GLY A 251 -18.56 2.78 -17.57
C GLY A 251 -17.81 1.47 -17.34
N VAL A 252 -16.51 1.43 -17.68
CA VAL A 252 -15.66 0.24 -17.47
C VAL A 252 -15.33 0.11 -15.98
N SER A 253 -15.47 -1.09 -15.41
CA SER A 253 -15.07 -1.30 -14.03
C SER A 253 -13.53 -1.33 -13.90
N TYR A 254 -13.01 -0.91 -12.73
CA TYR A 254 -11.58 -1.01 -12.46
C TYR A 254 -11.08 -2.46 -12.49
N GLY A 255 -11.94 -3.39 -12.02
CA GLY A 255 -11.65 -4.82 -12.09
C GLY A 255 -11.44 -5.30 -13.52
N GLU A 256 -12.33 -4.91 -14.43
CA GLU A 256 -12.23 -5.22 -15.86
C GLU A 256 -10.98 -4.59 -16.50
N PHE A 257 -10.72 -3.31 -16.24
CA PHE A 257 -9.55 -2.61 -16.75
C PHE A 257 -8.25 -3.33 -16.39
N TYR A 258 -8.05 -3.62 -15.09
CA TYR A 258 -6.78 -4.21 -14.65
C TYR A 258 -6.64 -5.69 -15.00
N GLN A 259 -7.74 -6.45 -15.12
CA GLN A 259 -7.69 -7.81 -15.63
C GLN A 259 -7.34 -7.83 -17.13
N SER A 260 -7.87 -6.90 -17.92
CA SER A 260 -7.49 -6.75 -19.34
C SER A 260 -6.03 -6.33 -19.50
N LEU A 261 -5.54 -5.44 -18.62
CA LEU A 261 -4.12 -5.08 -18.59
C LEU A 261 -3.25 -6.31 -18.26
N MET A 262 -3.63 -7.13 -17.27
CA MET A 262 -2.90 -8.38 -16.95
C MET A 262 -2.84 -9.35 -18.15
N MET A 263 -3.94 -9.47 -18.89
CA MET A 263 -3.99 -10.28 -20.10
C MET A 263 -3.04 -9.73 -21.17
N TRP A 264 -3.05 -8.42 -21.38
CA TRP A 264 -2.12 -7.77 -22.30
C TRP A 264 -0.66 -7.97 -21.89
N LEU A 265 -0.30 -7.70 -20.63
CA LEU A 265 1.04 -7.88 -20.07
C LEU A 265 1.56 -9.32 -20.23
N THR A 266 0.66 -10.31 -20.15
CA THR A 266 0.99 -11.72 -20.37
C THR A 266 1.34 -11.98 -21.83
N ASN A 267 0.55 -11.45 -22.76
CA ASN A 267 0.72 -11.69 -24.21
C ASN A 267 1.87 -10.88 -24.81
N TRP A 268 2.11 -9.66 -24.30
CA TRP A 268 3.19 -8.77 -24.72
C TRP A 268 4.36 -8.75 -23.71
N SER A 269 4.80 -9.95 -23.30
CA SER A 269 5.86 -10.13 -22.30
C SER A 269 7.24 -9.59 -22.72
N GLY A 270 7.42 -9.16 -23.96
CA GLY A 270 8.63 -8.50 -24.48
C GLY A 270 8.68 -6.99 -24.23
N THR A 271 7.54 -6.34 -23.91
CA THR A 271 7.47 -4.93 -23.54
C THR A 271 8.15 -4.67 -22.20
N LEU A 272 8.44 -3.42 -21.89
CA LEU A 272 9.03 -3.04 -20.60
C LEU A 272 8.14 -3.51 -19.43
N ALA A 273 6.87 -3.14 -19.43
CA ALA A 273 5.91 -3.54 -18.40
C ALA A 273 5.64 -5.06 -18.40
N GLY A 274 5.59 -5.70 -19.57
CA GLY A 274 5.42 -7.15 -19.69
C GLY A 274 6.58 -7.94 -19.10
N ARG A 275 7.82 -7.44 -19.22
CA ARG A 275 9.00 -8.05 -18.56
C ARG A 275 8.91 -7.92 -17.04
N GLU A 276 8.50 -6.77 -16.52
CA GLU A 276 8.35 -6.61 -15.08
C GLU A 276 7.22 -7.49 -14.54
N TYR A 277 6.09 -7.58 -15.22
CA TYR A 277 5.00 -8.49 -14.86
C TYR A 277 5.43 -9.97 -14.88
N ARG A 278 6.21 -10.38 -15.88
CA ARG A 278 6.80 -11.73 -15.90
C ARG A 278 7.76 -11.93 -14.74
N GLY A 279 8.55 -10.91 -14.38
CA GLY A 279 9.44 -10.92 -13.22
C GLY A 279 8.66 -11.15 -11.93
N LEU A 280 7.52 -10.48 -11.73
CA LEU A 280 6.63 -10.70 -10.58
C LEU A 280 6.10 -12.13 -10.50
N ARG A 281 5.75 -12.75 -11.62
CA ARG A 281 5.31 -14.16 -11.67
C ARG A 281 6.42 -15.12 -11.24
N ILE A 282 7.63 -14.92 -11.76
CA ILE A 282 8.80 -15.73 -11.40
C ILE A 282 9.15 -15.56 -9.91
N LEU A 283 9.12 -14.34 -9.43
CA LEU A 283 9.37 -14.03 -8.01
C LEU A 283 8.35 -14.74 -7.11
N LEU A 284 7.05 -14.65 -7.44
CA LEU A 284 5.99 -15.29 -6.68
C LEU A 284 6.18 -16.80 -6.62
N ASP A 285 6.42 -17.45 -7.78
CA ASP A 285 6.64 -18.90 -7.85
C ASP A 285 7.88 -19.30 -7.05
N GLY A 286 8.98 -18.57 -7.19
CA GLY A 286 10.20 -18.82 -6.43
C GLY A 286 10.04 -18.65 -4.92
N SER A 287 9.28 -17.65 -4.48
CA SER A 287 9.00 -17.42 -3.06
C SER A 287 8.09 -18.49 -2.46
N LEU A 288 7.12 -18.99 -3.23
CA LEU A 288 6.27 -20.12 -2.86
C LEU A 288 7.08 -21.42 -2.68
N ASP A 289 8.16 -21.58 -3.44
CA ASP A 289 9.12 -22.69 -3.35
C ASP A 289 10.21 -22.46 -2.27
N GLY A 290 10.05 -21.44 -1.43
CA GLY A 290 10.95 -21.14 -0.31
C GLY A 290 12.08 -20.16 -0.60
N GLY A 291 12.11 -19.58 -1.79
CA GLY A 291 13.06 -18.52 -2.17
C GLY A 291 12.80 -17.18 -1.50
N SER A 292 13.67 -16.20 -1.77
CA SER A 292 13.58 -14.84 -1.26
C SER A 292 12.58 -13.98 -2.03
N TRP A 293 12.00 -12.97 -1.35
CA TRP A 293 11.29 -11.86 -1.97
C TRP A 293 12.22 -10.73 -2.44
N ASP A 294 13.53 -10.88 -2.30
CA ASP A 294 14.48 -9.80 -2.54
C ASP A 294 14.48 -9.35 -4.00
N CYS A 295 14.07 -8.13 -4.21
CA CYS A 295 14.13 -7.42 -5.47
C CYS A 295 15.25 -6.38 -5.38
N VAL A 296 16.40 -6.65 -6.01
CA VAL A 296 17.59 -5.78 -5.96
C VAL A 296 18.01 -5.39 -7.37
N ASP A 297 18.22 -4.09 -7.58
CA ASP A 297 18.86 -3.54 -8.79
C ASP A 297 19.86 -2.47 -8.33
N HIS A 298 21.15 -2.69 -8.59
CA HIS A 298 22.23 -1.78 -8.15
C HIS A 298 22.08 -0.34 -8.66
N ARG A 299 21.35 -0.13 -9.76
CA ARG A 299 21.02 1.21 -10.26
C ARG A 299 20.05 1.94 -9.33
N LEU A 300 19.17 1.19 -8.67
CA LEU A 300 18.16 1.70 -7.72
C LEU A 300 18.66 1.66 -6.26
N GLY A 301 19.93 1.30 -6.03
CA GLY A 301 20.53 1.15 -4.71
C GLY A 301 20.71 -0.32 -4.30
N ASP A 302 21.52 -0.52 -3.26
CA ASP A 302 21.87 -1.87 -2.77
C ASP A 302 20.91 -2.31 -1.65
N ILE A 303 19.62 -2.13 -1.88
CA ILE A 303 18.53 -2.46 -0.94
C ILE A 303 17.53 -3.40 -1.59
N SER A 304 16.82 -4.16 -0.77
CA SER A 304 15.68 -4.96 -1.20
C SER A 304 14.41 -4.08 -1.29
N TRP A 305 13.70 -4.19 -2.39
CA TRP A 305 12.49 -3.45 -2.69
C TRP A 305 11.24 -4.33 -2.54
N PRO A 306 10.10 -3.77 -2.11
CA PRO A 306 8.80 -4.42 -2.34
C PRO A 306 8.60 -4.67 -3.85
N PRO A 307 8.03 -5.82 -4.25
CA PRO A 307 7.93 -6.19 -5.66
C PRO A 307 7.25 -5.15 -6.57
N GLU A 308 6.20 -4.52 -6.07
CA GLU A 308 5.47 -3.49 -6.80
C GLU A 308 6.25 -2.18 -6.94
N GLU A 309 6.98 -1.79 -5.91
CA GLU A 309 7.82 -0.59 -5.97
C GLU A 309 9.04 -0.81 -6.86
N PHE A 310 9.59 -2.00 -6.84
CA PHE A 310 10.68 -2.41 -7.72
C PHE A 310 10.29 -2.34 -9.19
N ALA A 311 9.16 -2.97 -9.55
CA ALA A 311 8.64 -2.94 -10.91
C ALA A 311 8.32 -1.51 -11.36
N PHE A 312 7.67 -0.71 -10.50
CA PHE A 312 7.40 0.69 -10.77
C PHE A 312 8.67 1.50 -11.02
N ALA A 313 9.67 1.40 -10.13
CA ALA A 313 10.91 2.16 -10.26
C ALA A 313 11.66 1.80 -11.55
N ARG A 314 11.68 0.52 -11.91
CA ARG A 314 12.31 0.06 -13.16
C ARG A 314 11.58 0.54 -14.43
N ILE A 315 10.25 0.58 -14.40
CA ILE A 315 9.45 1.17 -15.49
C ILE A 315 9.73 2.67 -15.59
N CYS A 316 9.83 3.38 -14.47
CA CYS A 316 10.13 4.81 -14.44
C CYS A 316 11.50 5.17 -15.02
N CYS A 317 12.46 4.24 -15.04
CA CYS A 317 13.77 4.47 -15.68
C CYS A 317 13.68 4.64 -17.22
N ASP A 318 12.56 4.29 -17.85
CA ASP A 318 12.35 4.47 -19.29
C ASP A 318 10.86 4.74 -19.61
N LEU A 319 10.31 5.79 -19.00
CA LEU A 319 8.91 6.19 -19.18
C LEU A 319 8.52 6.47 -20.65
N PRO A 320 9.35 7.14 -21.46
CA PRO A 320 9.00 7.34 -22.85
C PRO A 320 8.72 6.02 -23.59
N ARG A 321 9.59 5.05 -23.44
CA ARG A 321 9.41 3.72 -24.02
C ARG A 321 8.17 3.02 -23.45
N PHE A 322 7.96 3.08 -22.13
CA PHE A 322 6.78 2.47 -21.52
C PHE A 322 5.50 3.00 -22.14
N TYR A 323 5.35 4.33 -22.26
CA TYR A 323 4.15 4.94 -22.81
C TYR A 323 3.99 4.71 -24.31
N ASP A 324 5.10 4.56 -25.07
CA ASP A 324 5.03 4.18 -26.48
C ASP A 324 4.59 2.73 -26.67
N GLU A 325 5.07 1.82 -25.83
CA GLU A 325 4.65 0.41 -25.84
C GLU A 325 3.20 0.24 -25.37
N VAL A 326 2.72 1.08 -24.45
CA VAL A 326 1.34 1.01 -23.90
C VAL A 326 0.27 1.49 -24.90
N GLU A 327 0.63 2.21 -25.96
CA GLU A 327 -0.33 2.50 -27.04
C GLU A 327 -0.92 1.22 -27.62
N ALA A 328 -0.13 0.14 -27.70
CA ALA A 328 -0.62 -1.16 -28.15
C ALA A 328 -1.65 -1.81 -27.21
N PHE A 329 -1.64 -1.45 -25.92
CA PHE A 329 -2.70 -1.85 -24.99
C PHE A 329 -4.00 -1.12 -25.27
N TYR A 330 -3.94 0.17 -25.58
CA TYR A 330 -5.13 0.95 -25.92
C TYR A 330 -5.80 0.43 -27.19
N ASP A 331 -5.01 0.07 -28.17
CA ASP A 331 -5.51 -0.54 -29.42
C ASP A 331 -6.08 -1.96 -29.19
N PHE A 332 -5.42 -2.76 -28.34
CA PHE A 332 -5.87 -4.11 -27.98
C PHE A 332 -7.21 -4.09 -27.26
N TRP A 333 -7.45 -3.06 -26.44
CA TRP A 333 -8.62 -3.03 -25.58
C TRP A 333 -9.86 -2.41 -26.24
N GLU A 334 -9.71 -1.76 -27.38
CA GLU A 334 -10.77 -1.18 -28.20
C GLU A 334 -11.70 -0.18 -27.46
N VAL A 335 -11.31 0.30 -26.27
CA VAL A 335 -12.04 1.35 -25.53
C VAL A 335 -11.48 2.71 -25.95
N PRO A 336 -12.34 3.66 -26.38
CA PRO A 336 -11.87 4.98 -26.81
C PRO A 336 -11.20 5.75 -25.66
N ILE A 337 -9.93 6.08 -25.80
CA ILE A 337 -9.18 6.91 -24.87
C ILE A 337 -8.73 8.17 -25.61
N PRO A 338 -9.25 9.35 -25.26
CA PRO A 338 -8.88 10.60 -25.91
C PRO A 338 -7.37 10.87 -25.80
N ARG A 339 -6.81 11.48 -26.83
CA ARG A 339 -5.38 11.84 -26.84
C ARG A 339 -4.99 12.71 -25.66
N SER A 340 -5.85 13.67 -25.27
CA SER A 340 -5.61 14.50 -24.09
C SER A 340 -5.39 13.69 -22.81
N VAL A 341 -6.20 12.65 -22.59
CA VAL A 341 -6.05 11.77 -21.42
C VAL A 341 -4.73 10.99 -21.47
N ARG A 342 -4.32 10.52 -22.66
CA ARG A 342 -3.02 9.85 -22.86
C ARG A 342 -1.86 10.79 -22.63
N ASP A 343 -1.96 12.03 -23.12
CA ASP A 343 -0.94 13.08 -22.94
C ASP A 343 -0.84 13.50 -21.47
N ASP A 344 -1.97 13.66 -20.77
CA ASP A 344 -2.00 13.97 -19.33
C ASP A 344 -1.39 12.82 -18.51
N GLN A 345 -1.69 11.56 -18.89
CA GLN A 345 -1.10 10.40 -18.24
C GLN A 345 0.42 10.34 -18.42
N ARG A 346 0.93 10.65 -19.62
CA ARG A 346 2.37 10.71 -19.90
C ARG A 346 3.10 11.77 -19.06
N GLN A 347 2.41 12.82 -18.66
CA GLN A 347 2.94 13.92 -17.84
C GLN A 347 2.71 13.70 -16.32
N ALA A 348 1.93 12.68 -15.95
CA ALA A 348 1.55 12.45 -14.55
C ALA A 348 2.74 12.05 -13.66
N ILE A 349 3.76 11.43 -14.23
CA ILE A 349 4.93 10.92 -13.51
C ILE A 349 6.19 11.40 -14.23
N VAL A 350 7.18 11.77 -13.44
CA VAL A 350 8.53 12.13 -13.92
C VAL A 350 9.49 11.01 -13.49
N GLY A 351 10.18 10.42 -14.46
CA GLY A 351 11.23 9.45 -14.21
C GLY A 351 12.58 10.12 -13.90
N PRO A 352 13.60 9.32 -13.57
CA PRO A 352 14.96 9.82 -13.38
C PRO A 352 15.58 10.22 -14.72
N GLU A 353 16.45 11.23 -14.69
CA GLU A 353 17.42 11.44 -15.77
C GLU A 353 18.42 10.27 -15.81
N PRO A 354 18.99 9.93 -16.98
CA PRO A 354 20.00 8.90 -17.08
C PRO A 354 21.17 9.13 -16.12
N GLY A 355 21.47 8.13 -15.31
CA GLY A 355 22.51 8.17 -14.26
C GLY A 355 22.03 8.73 -12.92
N GLN A 356 20.77 9.13 -12.78
CA GLN A 356 20.15 9.61 -11.52
C GLN A 356 19.17 8.59 -10.91
N GLU A 357 19.19 7.35 -11.36
CA GLU A 357 18.24 6.32 -10.94
C GLU A 357 18.33 6.06 -9.42
N ARG A 358 19.53 6.12 -8.84
CA ARG A 358 19.74 5.93 -7.38
C ARG A 358 19.14 7.08 -6.56
N ASP A 359 19.28 8.31 -7.01
CA ASP A 359 18.70 9.48 -6.34
C ASP A 359 17.17 9.44 -6.42
N PHE A 360 16.64 9.07 -7.57
CA PHE A 360 15.20 8.85 -7.76
C PHE A 360 14.67 7.76 -6.82
N ALA A 361 15.34 6.62 -6.75
CA ALA A 361 15.00 5.52 -5.86
C ALA A 361 15.04 5.95 -4.38
N THR A 362 16.08 6.68 -3.96
CA THR A 362 16.17 7.24 -2.61
C THR A 362 14.98 8.13 -2.28
N ARG A 363 14.50 8.93 -3.23
CA ARG A 363 13.30 9.76 -3.05
C ARG A 363 12.04 8.92 -2.84
N ILE A 364 11.87 7.80 -3.55
CA ILE A 364 10.74 6.88 -3.35
C ILE A 364 10.75 6.33 -1.91
N VAL A 365 11.90 5.88 -1.41
CA VAL A 365 12.05 5.36 -0.05
C VAL A 365 11.69 6.41 1.01
N TRP A 366 12.22 7.62 0.87
CA TRP A 366 12.03 8.69 1.85
C TRP A 366 10.61 9.26 1.89
N TRP A 367 9.98 9.42 0.73
CA TRP A 367 8.68 10.07 0.65
C TRP A 367 7.51 9.12 0.70
N GLY A 368 7.78 7.81 0.55
CA GLY A 368 6.74 6.80 0.37
C GLY A 368 5.98 6.99 -0.94
N ARG A 369 5.13 6.04 -1.28
CA ARG A 369 4.41 5.99 -2.56
C ARG A 369 3.68 7.30 -2.93
N LYS A 370 3.00 7.94 -1.96
CA LYS A 370 2.28 9.21 -2.20
C LYS A 370 3.18 10.43 -2.33
N GLY A 371 4.17 10.53 -1.47
CA GLY A 371 5.05 11.69 -1.42
C GLY A 371 5.96 11.78 -2.64
N ALA A 372 6.46 10.65 -3.15
CA ALA A 372 7.31 10.61 -4.33
C ALA A 372 6.54 11.07 -5.58
N ALA A 373 5.37 10.50 -5.87
CA ALA A 373 4.57 10.89 -7.04
C ALA A 373 4.12 12.35 -6.98
N ALA A 374 3.67 12.84 -5.82
CA ALA A 374 3.21 14.22 -5.67
C ALA A 374 4.35 15.26 -5.74
N LYS A 375 5.53 14.94 -5.18
CA LYS A 375 6.70 15.83 -5.24
C LYS A 375 7.39 15.81 -6.59
N LEU A 376 7.48 14.65 -7.23
CA LEU A 376 8.01 14.53 -8.59
C LEU A 376 7.14 15.35 -9.57
N ARG A 377 5.81 15.36 -9.40
CA ARG A 377 4.91 16.25 -10.15
C ARG A 377 5.19 17.73 -9.89
N LYS A 378 5.49 18.13 -8.65
CA LYS A 378 5.73 19.55 -8.29
C LYS A 378 7.12 20.04 -8.63
N GLU A 379 8.13 19.19 -8.56
CA GLU A 379 9.53 19.56 -8.87
C GLU A 379 9.79 19.53 -10.38
N GLY A 380 9.21 18.60 -11.14
CA GLY A 380 9.26 18.56 -12.60
C GLY A 380 8.53 19.72 -13.30
N LEU A 381 7.63 20.42 -12.61
CA LEU A 381 6.96 21.63 -13.12
C LEU A 381 7.74 22.93 -12.82
N LYS A 382 8.93 22.84 -12.21
CA LYS A 382 9.79 24.00 -11.87
C LYS A 382 11.03 24.14 -12.75
N THR A 383 11.16 23.28 -13.76
CA THR A 383 12.12 23.47 -14.88
C THR A 383 11.39 24.04 -16.08
#